data_689c0b50bfd09509f80e899310c5dcbc
#
_entry.id   689c0b50bfd09509f80e899310c5dcbc
#
_cell.length_a   1.000
_cell.length_b   1.000
_cell.length_c   1.000
_cell.angle_alpha   90.00
_cell.angle_beta   90.00
_cell.angle_gamma   90.00
#
_symmetry.space_group_name_H-M   'P 1'
#
loop_
_entity.id
_entity.type
_entity.pdbx_description
1 polymer ?
#
loop_
_entity_poly.entity_id
_entity_poly.type
_entity_poly.pdbx_seq_one_letter_code
_entity_poly.pdbx_strand_id
1 'polypeptide(L)'
;AGSDISAENAMTEKLIVDTLTRWADQYKVDGFRFDIMSLLPKQVLLDAQSALNTVALNDGRRTASGPGIYLYGEGWSQSGLSFVNAQQLNMKGTGIGTFNDRLRDAVRGGGPFDSGGSMVSNQGFVNGLCYDKNPTSSCTTASASLYPLQNRISVGLAGNLASFPLNSTTTGAQVDYFGSPTGYTAAPQENIVYISVHDNETVFDVSQYKHPVATSAADRARAQVVGLSLVALAQGVPFFHAGDDMLRSKSMDSNSYNSGDYFNSIDWSGLKNNWAVGAPPQNTGNNANNLATIQGLFTNGLAGTSSITPVIIPTTLAFQDFLRIRKDTTMFRLRTAAAINGCVSFPDQGAQKPGLIVMSISGTSTLDATVCGDTKYKSIVVLFNANKITQTFTVPGYIGKTTVVLHPLQAAGNDTVVKGASFAAGVFSVPARTTAVFVEN
;
A
#
# COMPACT_ATOMS: atom_id res chain seq x y z
N ALA A 1 -29.87 3.77 -4.01
CA ALA A 1 -29.94 5.20 -4.15
C ALA A 1 -29.84 5.80 -2.76
N GLY A 2 -28.71 6.39 -2.48
CA GLY A 2 -28.48 7.15 -1.28
C GLY A 2 -29.14 8.53 -1.37
N SER A 3 -29.13 9.26 -0.28
CA SER A 3 -29.47 10.66 -0.23
C SER A 3 -28.22 11.50 -0.51
N ASP A 4 -27.72 11.40 -1.75
CA ASP A 4 -26.55 12.15 -2.16
C ASP A 4 -26.83 13.66 -2.11
N ILE A 5 -25.88 14.43 -1.63
CA ILE A 5 -25.97 15.88 -1.56
C ILE A 5 -25.44 16.44 -2.89
N SER A 6 -26.23 17.28 -3.57
CA SER A 6 -25.81 18.01 -4.77
C SER A 6 -24.74 19.05 -4.42
N ALA A 7 -23.47 18.63 -4.41
CA ALA A 7 -22.36 19.47 -3.98
C ALA A 7 -21.99 20.56 -4.98
N GLU A 8 -22.54 20.52 -6.19
CA GLU A 8 -22.44 21.58 -7.20
C GLU A 8 -23.31 22.81 -6.88
N ASN A 9 -24.21 22.73 -5.91
CA ASN A 9 -25.01 23.87 -5.49
C ASN A 9 -24.25 24.74 -4.48
N ALA A 10 -24.25 26.05 -4.68
CA ALA A 10 -23.49 27.01 -3.88
C ALA A 10 -23.75 26.92 -2.37
N MET A 11 -25.00 26.61 -1.95
CA MET A 11 -25.32 26.44 -0.54
C MET A 11 -24.73 25.16 0.05
N THR A 12 -24.67 24.08 -0.71
CA THR A 12 -24.05 22.83 -0.30
C THR A 12 -22.53 22.98 -0.22
N GLU A 13 -21.91 23.59 -1.22
CA GLU A 13 -20.48 23.94 -1.21
C GLU A 13 -20.15 24.76 0.04
N LYS A 14 -20.90 25.84 0.28
CA LYS A 14 -20.72 26.68 1.48
C LYS A 14 -20.82 25.86 2.77
N LEU A 15 -21.82 24.96 2.89
CA LEU A 15 -21.96 24.10 4.05
C LEU A 15 -20.73 23.22 4.26
N ILE A 16 -20.18 22.62 3.19
CA ILE A 16 -19.00 21.78 3.25
C ILE A 16 -17.79 22.61 3.72
N VAL A 17 -17.51 23.74 3.07
CA VAL A 17 -16.35 24.58 3.37
C VAL A 17 -16.43 25.16 4.79
N ASP A 18 -17.60 25.69 5.20
CA ASP A 18 -17.81 26.23 6.54
C ASP A 18 -17.65 25.14 7.62
N THR A 19 -18.14 23.94 7.37
CA THR A 19 -18.04 22.81 8.31
C THR A 19 -16.57 22.40 8.51
N LEU A 20 -15.81 22.21 7.42
CA LEU A 20 -14.39 21.87 7.48
C LEU A 20 -13.58 22.97 8.21
N THR A 21 -13.86 24.22 7.87
CA THR A 21 -13.24 25.40 8.49
C THR A 21 -13.49 25.42 9.99
N ARG A 22 -14.74 25.18 10.42
CA ARG A 22 -15.10 25.14 11.84
C ARG A 22 -14.38 24.04 12.59
N TRP A 23 -14.32 22.83 12.05
CA TRP A 23 -13.59 21.72 12.68
C TRP A 23 -12.10 22.02 12.80
N ALA A 24 -11.51 22.60 11.75
CA ALA A 24 -10.11 22.97 11.76
C ALA A 24 -9.80 24.12 12.74
N ASP A 25 -10.65 25.15 12.79
CA ASP A 25 -10.44 26.31 13.64
C ASP A 25 -10.76 26.04 15.11
N GLN A 26 -11.93 25.50 15.41
CA GLN A 26 -12.40 25.34 16.80
C GLN A 26 -11.85 24.08 17.46
N TYR A 27 -11.77 22.95 16.71
CA TYR A 27 -11.36 21.64 17.24
C TYR A 27 -9.92 21.27 16.88
N LYS A 28 -9.22 22.11 16.11
CA LYS A 28 -7.80 21.95 15.75
C LYS A 28 -7.50 20.65 14.99
N VAL A 29 -8.43 20.22 14.16
CA VAL A 29 -8.24 19.06 13.28
C VAL A 29 -7.21 19.41 12.20
N ASP A 30 -6.23 18.52 11.97
CA ASP A 30 -5.09 18.74 11.08
C ASP A 30 -5.25 18.14 9.68
N GLY A 31 -6.35 17.42 9.43
CA GLY A 31 -6.64 16.83 8.13
C GLY A 31 -8.04 16.26 8.03
N PHE A 32 -8.51 16.05 6.79
CA PHE A 32 -9.82 15.49 6.51
C PHE A 32 -9.74 14.42 5.44
N ARG A 33 -10.42 13.29 5.68
CA ARG A 33 -10.61 12.23 4.72
C ARG A 33 -12.04 12.28 4.16
N PHE A 34 -12.18 12.24 2.85
CA PHE A 34 -13.46 12.21 2.16
C PHE A 34 -13.78 10.81 1.68
N ASP A 35 -14.93 10.32 2.11
CA ASP A 35 -15.53 9.10 1.58
C ASP A 35 -16.08 9.40 0.18
N ILE A 36 -15.83 8.51 -0.78
CA ILE A 36 -16.23 8.66 -2.20
C ILE A 36 -16.06 10.11 -2.70
N MET A 37 -14.86 10.67 -2.47
CA MET A 37 -14.50 12.05 -2.82
C MET A 37 -14.84 12.41 -4.28
N SER A 38 -14.83 11.42 -5.17
CA SER A 38 -15.14 11.57 -6.59
C SER A 38 -16.59 11.95 -6.90
N LEU A 39 -17.51 11.92 -5.93
CA LEU A 39 -18.85 12.47 -6.07
C LEU A 39 -18.91 13.99 -5.89
N LEU A 40 -17.82 14.62 -5.43
CA LEU A 40 -17.71 16.06 -5.25
C LEU A 40 -17.11 16.73 -6.48
N PRO A 41 -17.54 17.97 -6.82
CA PRO A 41 -16.82 18.81 -7.76
C PRO A 41 -15.39 19.06 -7.27
N LYS A 42 -14.41 18.96 -8.17
CA LYS A 42 -13.01 19.30 -7.86
C LYS A 42 -12.89 20.69 -7.23
N GLN A 43 -13.68 21.66 -7.73
CA GLN A 43 -13.61 23.04 -7.26
C GLN A 43 -13.96 23.17 -5.77
N VAL A 44 -14.99 22.46 -5.30
CA VAL A 44 -15.36 22.44 -3.86
C VAL A 44 -14.18 22.04 -2.96
N LEU A 45 -13.38 21.08 -3.38
CA LEU A 45 -12.19 20.67 -2.61
C LEU A 45 -11.05 21.69 -2.70
N LEU A 46 -10.90 22.40 -3.81
CA LEU A 46 -9.92 23.48 -3.94
C LEU A 46 -10.31 24.69 -3.08
N ASP A 47 -11.58 25.03 -3.02
CA ASP A 47 -12.11 26.11 -2.18
C ASP A 47 -12.00 25.77 -0.68
N ALA A 48 -12.30 24.51 -0.32
CA ALA A 48 -12.05 23.98 1.02
C ALA A 48 -10.55 24.06 1.40
N GLN A 49 -9.65 23.62 0.51
CA GLN A 49 -8.21 23.69 0.73
C GLN A 49 -7.75 25.15 0.94
N SER A 50 -8.25 26.09 0.15
CA SER A 50 -7.93 27.52 0.28
C SER A 50 -8.38 28.08 1.62
N ALA A 51 -9.62 27.81 2.04
CA ALA A 51 -10.16 28.23 3.32
C ALA A 51 -9.38 27.65 4.51
N LEU A 52 -9.08 26.36 4.46
CA LEU A 52 -8.30 25.65 5.49
C LEU A 52 -6.84 26.15 5.57
N ASN A 53 -6.24 26.49 4.44
CA ASN A 53 -4.93 27.11 4.41
C ASN A 53 -4.93 28.48 5.13
N THR A 54 -6.00 29.26 4.99
CA THR A 54 -6.17 30.53 5.71
C THR A 54 -6.26 30.30 7.23
N VAL A 55 -7.05 29.32 7.67
CA VAL A 55 -7.11 28.95 9.10
C VAL A 55 -5.74 28.55 9.63
N ALA A 56 -5.01 27.69 8.91
CA ALA A 56 -3.71 27.21 9.31
C ALA A 56 -2.63 28.32 9.36
N LEU A 57 -2.74 29.34 8.50
CA LEU A 57 -1.89 30.54 8.56
C LEU A 57 -2.21 31.39 9.79
N ASN A 58 -3.48 31.64 10.07
CA ASN A 58 -3.94 32.50 11.15
C ASN A 58 -3.60 31.94 12.54
N ASP A 59 -3.60 30.62 12.70
CA ASP A 59 -3.30 29.96 13.98
C ASP A 59 -1.86 29.41 14.09
N GLY A 60 -1.02 29.69 13.11
CA GLY A 60 0.40 29.35 13.13
C GLY A 60 0.75 27.89 12.80
N ARG A 61 -0.23 27.04 12.44
CA ARG A 61 0.02 25.67 11.97
C ARG A 61 0.70 25.59 10.61
N ARG A 62 0.69 26.68 9.86
CA ARG A 62 1.31 26.79 8.55
C ARG A 62 2.12 28.08 8.42
N THR A 63 3.27 28.00 7.75
CA THR A 63 3.96 29.18 7.19
C THR A 63 3.42 29.49 5.79
N ALA A 64 3.73 30.67 5.25
CA ALA A 64 3.24 31.08 3.93
C ALA A 64 3.53 30.04 2.81
N SER A 65 4.63 29.31 2.89
CA SER A 65 5.03 28.26 1.95
C SER A 65 4.98 26.83 2.53
N GLY A 66 4.55 26.67 3.77
CA GLY A 66 4.50 25.39 4.45
C GLY A 66 3.26 24.56 4.12
N PRO A 67 3.23 23.28 4.51
CA PRO A 67 2.04 22.44 4.38
C PRO A 67 0.90 23.01 5.23
N GLY A 68 -0.31 22.96 4.68
CA GLY A 68 -1.54 23.32 5.39
C GLY A 68 -2.23 22.11 6.02
N ILE A 69 -3.53 22.26 6.30
CA ILE A 69 -4.40 21.18 6.74
C ILE A 69 -4.58 20.19 5.57
N TYR A 70 -4.31 18.92 5.80
CA TYR A 70 -4.21 17.94 4.74
C TYR A 70 -5.59 17.40 4.33
N LEU A 71 -5.84 17.38 3.01
CA LEU A 71 -7.04 16.78 2.43
C LEU A 71 -6.68 15.53 1.63
N TYR A 72 -7.48 14.49 1.78
CA TYR A 72 -7.36 13.28 0.97
C TYR A 72 -8.68 12.51 0.93
N GLY A 73 -8.82 11.58 0.00
CA GLY A 73 -10.03 10.76 -0.08
C GLY A 73 -10.04 9.73 -1.19
N GLU A 74 -11.19 9.12 -1.36
CA GLU A 74 -11.45 8.11 -2.36
C GLU A 74 -11.81 8.74 -3.69
N GLY A 75 -10.81 8.90 -4.54
CA GLY A 75 -10.95 9.50 -5.86
C GLY A 75 -11.24 8.47 -6.94
N TRP A 76 -12.21 7.57 -6.74
CA TRP A 76 -12.53 6.53 -7.71
C TRP A 76 -13.05 7.11 -9.03
N SER A 77 -12.89 6.37 -10.14
CA SER A 77 -13.45 6.79 -11.42
C SER A 77 -14.97 6.81 -11.38
N GLN A 78 -15.57 7.95 -11.68
CA GLN A 78 -17.01 8.14 -11.76
C GLN A 78 -17.36 8.73 -13.14
N SER A 79 -18.46 8.27 -13.72
CA SER A 79 -19.00 8.76 -14.99
C SER A 79 -20.40 9.34 -14.81
N GLY A 80 -20.86 10.11 -15.80
CA GLY A 80 -22.22 10.65 -15.82
C GLY A 80 -22.45 11.89 -14.97
N LEU A 81 -21.38 12.49 -14.41
CA LEU A 81 -21.47 13.75 -13.68
C LEU A 81 -21.38 14.95 -14.65
N SER A 82 -22.10 16.02 -14.35
CA SER A 82 -22.16 17.25 -15.15
C SER A 82 -21.00 18.21 -14.89
N PHE A 83 -20.10 17.88 -13.95
CA PHE A 83 -18.97 18.70 -13.53
C PHE A 83 -17.66 17.90 -13.54
N VAL A 84 -16.52 18.62 -13.48
CA VAL A 84 -15.19 18.01 -13.27
C VAL A 84 -15.11 17.57 -11.82
N ASN A 85 -15.15 16.27 -11.60
CA ASN A 85 -15.17 15.67 -10.28
C ASN A 85 -13.76 15.45 -9.70
N ALA A 86 -13.70 15.18 -8.39
CA ALA A 86 -12.47 14.95 -7.65
C ALA A 86 -11.96 13.50 -7.75
N GLN A 87 -11.96 12.93 -8.96
CA GLN A 87 -11.34 11.62 -9.20
C GLN A 87 -9.81 11.73 -9.33
N GLN A 88 -9.10 10.63 -9.10
CA GLN A 88 -7.64 10.54 -9.04
C GLN A 88 -6.93 11.34 -10.15
N LEU A 89 -7.30 11.12 -11.42
CA LEU A 89 -6.64 11.79 -12.55
C LEU A 89 -6.88 13.31 -12.57
N ASN A 90 -8.04 13.75 -12.11
CA ASN A 90 -8.39 15.17 -12.05
C ASN A 90 -7.69 15.88 -10.88
N MET A 91 -7.33 15.14 -9.82
CA MET A 91 -6.68 15.71 -8.63
C MET A 91 -5.17 15.88 -8.78
N LYS A 92 -4.55 15.39 -9.84
CA LYS A 92 -3.12 15.57 -10.13
C LYS A 92 -2.71 17.05 -10.05
N GLY A 93 -1.69 17.33 -9.27
CA GLY A 93 -1.12 18.68 -9.11
C GLY A 93 -1.84 19.59 -8.11
N THR A 94 -2.86 19.09 -7.40
CA THR A 94 -3.60 19.86 -6.39
C THR A 94 -2.97 19.78 -5.00
N GLY A 95 -2.11 18.79 -4.75
CA GLY A 95 -1.60 18.45 -3.42
C GLY A 95 -2.59 17.70 -2.53
N ILE A 96 -3.82 17.43 -3.02
CA ILE A 96 -4.83 16.63 -2.31
C ILE A 96 -4.59 15.15 -2.59
N GLY A 97 -4.54 14.34 -1.54
CA GLY A 97 -4.22 12.92 -1.63
C GLY A 97 -5.39 12.07 -2.15
N THR A 98 -5.07 11.02 -2.90
CA THR A 98 -6.05 9.99 -3.30
C THR A 98 -5.52 8.60 -3.00
N PHE A 99 -6.40 7.69 -2.61
CA PHE A 99 -6.06 6.30 -2.36
C PHE A 99 -5.56 5.60 -3.63
N ASN A 100 -4.40 4.94 -3.53
CA ASN A 100 -3.74 4.27 -4.67
C ASN A 100 -4.21 2.82 -4.81
N ASP A 101 -5.27 2.62 -5.57
CA ASP A 101 -5.80 1.29 -5.91
C ASP A 101 -4.87 0.48 -6.81
N ARG A 102 -3.99 1.13 -7.63
CA ARG A 102 -3.06 0.46 -8.52
C ARG A 102 -2.09 -0.44 -7.74
N LEU A 103 -1.51 0.11 -6.66
CA LEU A 103 -0.62 -0.66 -5.79
C LEU A 103 -1.42 -1.69 -4.99
N ARG A 104 -2.56 -1.32 -4.40
CA ARG A 104 -3.43 -2.23 -3.65
C ARG A 104 -3.74 -3.48 -4.46
N ASP A 105 -4.26 -3.31 -5.68
CA ASP A 105 -4.71 -4.41 -6.53
C ASP A 105 -3.54 -5.27 -7.01
N ALA A 106 -2.40 -4.65 -7.32
CA ALA A 106 -1.20 -5.39 -7.70
C ALA A 106 -0.64 -6.24 -6.54
N VAL A 107 -0.70 -5.74 -5.31
CA VAL A 107 -0.24 -6.46 -4.11
C VAL A 107 -1.21 -7.58 -3.73
N ARG A 108 -2.50 -7.27 -3.57
CA ARG A 108 -3.54 -8.20 -3.14
C ARG A 108 -3.97 -9.18 -4.24
N GLY A 109 -3.89 -8.73 -5.49
CA GLY A 109 -4.46 -9.40 -6.67
C GLY A 109 -5.94 -9.11 -6.86
N GLY A 110 -6.34 -9.01 -8.12
CA GLY A 110 -7.71 -8.70 -8.53
C GLY A 110 -8.17 -7.30 -8.17
N GLY A 111 -9.47 -7.11 -8.05
CA GLY A 111 -10.11 -5.84 -7.70
C GLY A 111 -11.07 -5.98 -6.52
N PRO A 112 -11.63 -4.86 -6.05
CA PRO A 112 -12.50 -4.83 -4.86
C PRO A 112 -13.86 -5.53 -5.07
N PHE A 113 -14.23 -5.78 -6.32
CA PHE A 113 -15.50 -6.40 -6.69
C PHE A 113 -15.36 -7.86 -7.16
N ASP A 114 -14.16 -8.46 -7.01
CA ASP A 114 -13.97 -9.86 -7.30
C ASP A 114 -14.92 -10.72 -6.45
N SER A 115 -15.46 -11.79 -7.04
CA SER A 115 -16.36 -12.72 -6.35
C SER A 115 -16.31 -14.12 -6.99
N GLY A 116 -16.72 -15.14 -6.25
CA GLY A 116 -16.72 -16.52 -6.73
C GLY A 116 -15.34 -16.94 -7.23
N GLY A 117 -15.26 -17.46 -8.47
CA GLY A 117 -14.00 -17.96 -9.04
C GLY A 117 -12.91 -16.89 -9.17
N SER A 118 -13.26 -15.65 -9.51
CA SER A 118 -12.28 -14.56 -9.67
C SER A 118 -11.63 -14.17 -8.33
N MET A 119 -12.37 -14.24 -7.22
CA MET A 119 -11.82 -14.01 -5.89
C MET A 119 -10.67 -14.97 -5.56
N VAL A 120 -10.72 -16.20 -6.03
CA VAL A 120 -9.67 -17.20 -5.81
C VAL A 120 -8.57 -17.12 -6.86
N SER A 121 -8.94 -17.02 -8.15
CA SER A 121 -7.99 -17.13 -9.27
C SER A 121 -7.09 -15.92 -9.44
N ASN A 122 -7.55 -14.72 -9.06
CA ASN A 122 -6.83 -13.46 -9.24
C ASN A 122 -5.80 -13.24 -8.11
N GLN A 123 -4.77 -14.09 -8.06
CA GLN A 123 -3.65 -13.90 -7.14
C GLN A 123 -2.88 -12.61 -7.48
N GLY A 124 -2.25 -12.01 -6.48
CA GLY A 124 -1.38 -10.84 -6.63
C GLY A 124 0.07 -11.14 -6.27
N PHE A 125 0.84 -10.05 -6.13
CA PHE A 125 2.27 -10.12 -5.82
C PHE A 125 2.57 -10.87 -4.53
N VAL A 126 1.81 -10.65 -3.43
CA VAL A 126 2.13 -11.26 -2.12
C VAL A 126 1.53 -12.64 -1.92
N ASN A 127 0.57 -13.06 -2.73
CA ASN A 127 -0.15 -14.30 -2.50
C ASN A 127 0.01 -15.36 -3.61
N GLY A 128 1.09 -15.26 -4.39
CA GLY A 128 1.59 -16.40 -5.13
C GLY A 128 1.42 -16.37 -6.65
N LEU A 129 0.97 -15.26 -7.26
CA LEU A 129 0.80 -15.19 -8.70
C LEU A 129 2.08 -15.65 -9.43
N CYS A 130 1.98 -16.72 -10.20
CA CYS A 130 3.04 -17.36 -10.99
C CYS A 130 4.15 -18.10 -10.20
N TYR A 131 4.41 -17.81 -8.94
CA TYR A 131 5.49 -18.45 -8.18
C TYR A 131 5.01 -19.40 -7.08
N ASP A 132 3.74 -19.32 -6.69
CA ASP A 132 3.07 -20.21 -5.71
C ASP A 132 1.58 -20.30 -6.05
N LYS A 133 1.31 -20.88 -7.23
CA LYS A 133 -0.05 -20.89 -7.79
C LYS A 133 -1.00 -21.76 -6.99
N ASN A 134 -2.20 -21.24 -6.71
CA ASN A 134 -3.33 -22.08 -6.33
C ASN A 134 -3.89 -22.82 -7.58
N PRO A 135 -4.75 -23.84 -7.42
CA PRO A 135 -5.22 -24.66 -8.53
C PRO A 135 -5.95 -23.89 -9.66
N THR A 136 -6.53 -22.73 -9.35
CA THR A 136 -7.32 -21.91 -10.28
C THR A 136 -6.61 -20.62 -10.69
N SER A 137 -5.33 -20.47 -10.33
CA SER A 137 -4.55 -19.25 -10.58
C SER A 137 -4.66 -18.76 -12.01
N SER A 138 -4.92 -17.46 -12.20
CA SER A 138 -4.99 -16.80 -13.50
C SER A 138 -3.64 -16.59 -14.17
N CYS A 139 -2.53 -17.00 -13.56
CA CYS A 139 -1.20 -16.84 -14.14
C CYS A 139 -1.00 -17.66 -15.41
N THR A 140 -0.73 -17.00 -16.52
CA THR A 140 -0.27 -17.62 -17.79
C THR A 140 1.26 -17.78 -17.78
N THR A 141 1.98 -16.66 -17.77
CA THR A 141 3.45 -16.60 -17.60
C THR A 141 3.79 -15.46 -16.63
N ALA A 142 4.98 -15.50 -16.04
CA ALA A 142 5.42 -14.41 -15.16
C ALA A 142 5.49 -13.07 -15.91
N SER A 143 6.00 -13.06 -17.14
CA SER A 143 6.11 -11.86 -17.98
C SER A 143 4.75 -11.25 -18.35
N ALA A 144 3.75 -12.07 -18.60
CA ALA A 144 2.41 -11.59 -18.98
C ALA A 144 1.52 -11.23 -17.78
N SER A 145 1.67 -11.94 -16.66
CA SER A 145 0.73 -11.82 -15.54
C SER A 145 1.33 -11.09 -14.33
N LEU A 146 2.57 -11.42 -13.93
CA LEU A 146 3.16 -10.93 -12.67
C LEU A 146 4.01 -9.67 -12.85
N TYR A 147 4.86 -9.58 -13.88
CA TYR A 147 5.74 -8.43 -14.08
C TYR A 147 4.98 -7.11 -14.30
N PRO A 148 3.82 -7.07 -15.00
CA PRO A 148 2.98 -5.88 -14.99
C PRO A 148 2.56 -5.44 -13.60
N LEU A 149 2.23 -6.38 -12.68
CA LEU A 149 1.91 -6.04 -11.29
C LEU A 149 3.15 -5.51 -10.54
N GLN A 150 4.33 -6.13 -10.73
CA GLN A 150 5.57 -5.64 -10.14
C GLN A 150 5.90 -4.21 -10.62
N ASN A 151 5.65 -3.89 -11.89
CA ASN A 151 5.80 -2.53 -12.41
C ASN A 151 4.83 -1.53 -11.75
N ARG A 152 3.56 -1.90 -11.58
CA ARG A 152 2.57 -1.07 -10.86
C ARG A 152 3.00 -0.82 -9.41
N ILE A 153 3.50 -1.85 -8.73
CA ILE A 153 4.02 -1.71 -7.35
C ILE A 153 5.23 -0.78 -7.34
N SER A 154 6.19 -0.94 -8.27
CA SER A 154 7.37 -0.09 -8.35
C SER A 154 7.01 1.39 -8.54
N VAL A 155 6.06 1.69 -9.42
CA VAL A 155 5.53 3.06 -9.59
C VAL A 155 4.87 3.55 -8.30
N GLY A 156 4.06 2.72 -7.64
CA GLY A 156 3.43 3.04 -6.36
C GLY A 156 4.45 3.33 -5.25
N LEU A 157 5.53 2.53 -5.17
CA LEU A 157 6.65 2.74 -4.25
C LEU A 157 7.39 4.07 -4.50
N ALA A 158 7.42 4.52 -5.74
CA ALA A 158 8.01 5.81 -6.15
C ALA A 158 7.01 6.98 -6.06
N GLY A 159 6.06 6.96 -5.11
CA GLY A 159 5.09 8.04 -4.92
C GLY A 159 3.97 8.08 -5.95
N ASN A 160 3.82 7.04 -6.74
CA ASN A 160 2.85 6.94 -7.84
C ASN A 160 2.97 8.07 -8.87
N LEU A 161 4.18 8.63 -9.01
CA LEU A 161 4.44 9.79 -9.86
C LEU A 161 4.24 9.46 -11.34
N ALA A 162 3.48 10.29 -12.05
CA ALA A 162 3.33 10.19 -13.50
C ALA A 162 4.67 10.35 -14.24
N SER A 163 5.55 11.19 -13.70
CA SER A 163 6.88 11.50 -14.26
C SER A 163 7.97 10.51 -13.87
N PHE A 164 7.71 9.54 -12.98
CA PHE A 164 8.76 8.63 -12.49
C PHE A 164 9.38 7.82 -13.62
N PRO A 165 10.70 7.89 -13.85
CA PRO A 165 11.37 7.07 -14.87
C PRO A 165 11.54 5.63 -14.35
N LEU A 166 10.55 4.76 -14.64
CA LEU A 166 10.61 3.36 -14.20
C LEU A 166 11.83 2.64 -14.83
N ASN A 167 12.10 2.95 -16.10
CA ASN A 167 13.28 2.56 -16.83
C ASN A 167 13.60 3.61 -17.92
N SER A 168 14.58 3.34 -18.79
CA SER A 168 15.01 4.30 -19.82
C SER A 168 13.94 4.67 -20.86
N THR A 169 12.87 3.90 -21.00
CA THR A 169 11.84 4.05 -22.03
C THR A 169 10.42 4.23 -21.48
N THR A 170 10.20 3.97 -20.20
CA THR A 170 8.86 3.90 -19.61
C THR A 170 8.77 4.78 -18.37
N THR A 171 7.81 5.70 -18.37
CA THR A 171 7.46 6.50 -17.18
C THR A 171 6.31 5.87 -16.41
N GLY A 172 6.08 6.33 -15.17
CA GLY A 172 4.95 5.89 -14.36
C GLY A 172 3.60 6.03 -15.05
N ALA A 173 3.41 7.11 -15.81
CA ALA A 173 2.18 7.34 -16.58
C ALA A 173 1.98 6.35 -17.75
N GLN A 174 3.05 5.74 -18.24
CA GLN A 174 2.99 4.77 -19.33
C GLN A 174 2.81 3.32 -18.86
N VAL A 175 2.96 3.06 -17.57
CA VAL A 175 2.63 1.75 -17.01
C VAL A 175 1.12 1.59 -16.98
N ASP A 176 0.62 0.57 -17.67
CA ASP A 176 -0.81 0.34 -17.83
C ASP A 176 -1.49 -0.16 -16.54
N TYR A 177 -2.66 0.38 -16.25
CA TYR A 177 -3.61 -0.12 -15.27
C TYR A 177 -5.01 -0.17 -15.91
N PHE A 178 -5.30 -1.29 -16.58
CA PHE A 178 -6.59 -1.52 -17.26
C PHE A 178 -7.01 -0.37 -18.20
N GLY A 179 -6.08 0.12 -19.02
CA GLY A 179 -6.30 1.23 -19.96
C GLY A 179 -6.15 2.63 -19.36
N SER A 180 -5.83 2.71 -18.07
CA SER A 180 -5.51 3.97 -17.37
C SER A 180 -4.04 4.02 -16.96
N PRO A 181 -3.46 5.20 -16.72
CA PRO A 181 -2.09 5.30 -16.20
C PRO A 181 -1.99 4.76 -14.77
N THR A 182 -0.91 4.01 -14.48
CA THR A 182 -0.56 3.65 -13.10
C THR A 182 -0.11 4.88 -12.34
N GLY A 183 0.93 5.55 -12.82
CA GLY A 183 1.40 6.81 -12.22
C GLY A 183 0.50 7.98 -12.63
N TYR A 184 -0.16 8.60 -11.65
CA TYR A 184 -1.07 9.70 -11.91
C TYR A 184 -0.83 10.94 -11.02
N THR A 185 0.07 10.86 -10.05
CA THR A 185 0.35 11.99 -9.15
C THR A 185 1.41 12.94 -9.74
N ALA A 186 1.39 14.20 -9.31
CA ALA A 186 2.42 15.18 -9.61
C ALA A 186 3.45 15.31 -8.47
N ALA A 187 3.04 14.94 -7.26
CA ALA A 187 3.87 15.04 -6.06
C ALA A 187 3.53 13.90 -5.08
N PRO A 188 4.49 13.45 -4.25
CA PRO A 188 4.32 12.27 -3.42
C PRO A 188 3.20 12.38 -2.38
N GLN A 189 2.88 13.58 -1.89
CA GLN A 189 1.78 13.78 -0.95
C GLN A 189 0.39 13.50 -1.55
N GLU A 190 0.27 13.42 -2.89
CA GLU A 190 -0.97 13.05 -3.56
C GLU A 190 -1.22 11.53 -3.56
N ASN A 191 -0.25 10.73 -3.12
CA ASN A 191 -0.29 9.29 -3.10
C ASN A 191 -0.58 8.76 -1.68
N ILE A 192 -1.80 8.26 -1.43
CA ILE A 192 -2.11 7.49 -0.22
C ILE A 192 -1.83 6.03 -0.51
N VAL A 193 -0.75 5.51 0.07
CA VAL A 193 -0.27 4.14 -0.14
C VAL A 193 -0.95 3.21 0.84
N TYR A 194 -1.64 2.19 0.35
CA TYR A 194 -2.37 1.24 1.18
C TYR A 194 -2.55 -0.12 0.50
N ILE A 195 -2.90 -1.13 1.27
CA ILE A 195 -3.28 -2.46 0.77
C ILE A 195 -4.60 -2.96 1.37
N SER A 196 -5.11 -2.31 2.42
CA SER A 196 -6.36 -2.65 3.12
C SER A 196 -6.93 -1.40 3.77
N VAL A 197 -8.25 -1.28 3.78
CA VAL A 197 -9.01 -0.21 4.45
C VAL A 197 -10.29 -0.81 5.06
N HIS A 198 -11.20 0.04 5.54
CA HIS A 198 -12.46 -0.38 6.15
C HIS A 198 -13.38 -1.14 5.19
N ASP A 199 -13.35 -0.83 3.89
CA ASP A 199 -14.11 -1.51 2.84
C ASP A 199 -13.48 -2.85 2.44
N ASN A 200 -14.27 -3.74 1.90
CA ASN A 200 -13.92 -5.07 1.40
C ASN A 200 -13.30 -5.98 2.48
N GLU A 201 -12.74 -7.08 2.08
CA GLU A 201 -12.00 -7.99 2.97
C GLU A 201 -10.71 -7.34 3.48
N THR A 202 -10.30 -7.70 4.70
CA THR A 202 -8.96 -7.37 5.19
C THR A 202 -7.90 -8.03 4.31
N VAL A 203 -6.65 -7.57 4.39
CA VAL A 203 -5.55 -8.23 3.67
C VAL A 203 -5.34 -9.68 4.13
N PHE A 204 -5.61 -9.99 5.40
CA PHE A 204 -5.62 -11.35 5.91
C PHE A 204 -6.71 -12.19 5.24
N ASP A 205 -7.95 -11.71 5.21
CA ASP A 205 -9.09 -12.46 4.65
C ASP A 205 -8.93 -12.71 3.16
N VAL A 206 -8.57 -11.69 2.37
CA VAL A 206 -8.35 -11.87 0.92
C VAL A 206 -7.22 -12.86 0.63
N SER A 207 -6.20 -12.90 1.50
CA SER A 207 -5.10 -13.86 1.38
C SER A 207 -5.55 -15.31 1.62
N GLN A 208 -6.63 -15.54 2.41
CA GLN A 208 -7.15 -16.88 2.60
C GLN A 208 -7.75 -17.47 1.31
N TYR A 209 -8.41 -16.65 0.51
CA TYR A 209 -8.91 -17.08 -0.80
C TYR A 209 -7.79 -17.44 -1.78
N LYS A 210 -6.68 -16.70 -1.75
CA LYS A 210 -5.72 -16.64 -2.86
C LYS A 210 -4.49 -17.52 -2.67
N HIS A 211 -4.01 -17.72 -1.45
CA HIS A 211 -2.93 -18.69 -1.24
C HIS A 211 -3.40 -20.13 -1.48
N PRO A 212 -2.51 -21.03 -1.90
CA PRO A 212 -2.80 -22.48 -1.81
C PRO A 212 -3.30 -22.85 -0.42
N VAL A 213 -4.31 -23.72 -0.33
CA VAL A 213 -4.94 -24.09 0.96
C VAL A 213 -3.90 -24.62 1.96
N ALA A 214 -2.91 -25.38 1.48
CA ALA A 214 -1.83 -25.94 2.30
C ALA A 214 -0.81 -24.91 2.82
N THR A 215 -0.90 -23.62 2.42
CA THR A 215 0.03 -22.59 2.91
C THR A 215 -0.15 -22.38 4.41
N SER A 216 0.92 -22.53 5.18
CA SER A 216 0.90 -22.42 6.63
C SER A 216 0.51 -21.02 7.13
N ALA A 217 0.03 -20.91 8.37
CA ALA A 217 -0.25 -19.62 9.00
C ALA A 217 1.00 -18.73 9.06
N ALA A 218 2.16 -19.30 9.33
CA ALA A 218 3.43 -18.58 9.36
C ALA A 218 3.79 -18.01 7.98
N ASP A 219 3.61 -18.76 6.91
CA ASP A 219 3.87 -18.30 5.56
C ASP A 219 2.90 -17.21 5.11
N ARG A 220 1.61 -17.33 5.47
CA ARG A 220 0.59 -16.30 5.19
C ARG A 220 0.89 -15.00 5.95
N ALA A 221 1.28 -15.12 7.22
CA ALA A 221 1.69 -13.97 8.04
C ALA A 221 2.92 -13.27 7.44
N ARG A 222 3.93 -14.03 7.00
CA ARG A 222 5.10 -13.45 6.33
C ARG A 222 4.74 -12.76 5.01
N ALA A 223 3.87 -13.35 4.20
CA ALA A 223 3.37 -12.73 2.97
C ALA A 223 2.67 -11.38 3.27
N GLN A 224 1.86 -11.33 4.34
CA GLN A 224 1.22 -10.09 4.81
C GLN A 224 2.26 -9.06 5.27
N VAL A 225 3.30 -9.46 5.99
CA VAL A 225 4.41 -8.58 6.39
C VAL A 225 5.10 -7.96 5.17
N VAL A 226 5.33 -8.75 4.10
CA VAL A 226 5.85 -8.19 2.82
C VAL A 226 4.89 -7.14 2.26
N GLY A 227 3.58 -7.41 2.25
CA GLY A 227 2.58 -6.43 1.83
C GLY A 227 2.60 -5.14 2.65
N LEU A 228 2.66 -5.24 3.98
CA LEU A 228 2.76 -4.08 4.88
C LEU A 228 4.07 -3.32 4.69
N SER A 229 5.17 -4.01 4.40
CA SER A 229 6.46 -3.37 4.15
C SER A 229 6.47 -2.53 2.86
N LEU A 230 5.73 -2.96 1.82
CA LEU A 230 5.54 -2.17 0.60
C LEU A 230 4.87 -0.82 0.92
N VAL A 231 3.91 -0.80 1.83
CA VAL A 231 3.26 0.44 2.29
C VAL A 231 4.22 1.27 3.15
N ALA A 232 4.87 0.63 4.13
CA ALA A 232 5.75 1.32 5.08
C ALA A 232 6.96 1.98 4.42
N LEU A 233 7.52 1.38 3.37
CA LEU A 233 8.76 1.83 2.73
C LEU A 233 8.53 2.60 1.41
N ALA A 234 7.27 2.83 1.02
CA ALA A 234 6.93 3.63 -0.15
C ALA A 234 7.17 5.11 0.08
N GLN A 235 7.41 5.85 -1.02
CA GLN A 235 7.28 7.30 -1.06
C GLN A 235 5.79 7.69 -1.05
N GLY A 236 5.45 8.81 -0.41
CA GLY A 236 4.06 9.25 -0.23
C GLY A 236 3.58 9.05 1.21
N VAL A 237 2.27 9.00 1.38
CA VAL A 237 1.59 8.93 2.68
C VAL A 237 1.16 7.48 2.95
N PRO A 238 1.81 6.76 3.86
CA PRO A 238 1.42 5.40 4.19
C PRO A 238 0.11 5.39 4.99
N PHE A 239 -0.78 4.48 4.63
CA PHE A 239 -2.05 4.28 5.31
C PHE A 239 -2.22 2.80 5.65
N PHE A 240 -2.48 2.49 6.91
CA PHE A 240 -2.65 1.13 7.42
C PHE A 240 -4.04 0.96 8.02
N HIS A 241 -4.70 -0.12 7.68
CA HIS A 241 -5.95 -0.50 8.32
C HIS A 241 -5.66 -1.04 9.74
N ALA A 242 -6.39 -0.53 10.73
CA ALA A 242 -6.19 -0.93 12.12
C ALA A 242 -6.32 -2.44 12.30
N GLY A 243 -5.29 -3.07 12.85
CA GLY A 243 -5.20 -4.51 13.07
C GLY A 243 -4.58 -5.32 11.93
N ASP A 244 -4.21 -4.72 10.80
CA ASP A 244 -3.49 -5.46 9.74
C ASP A 244 -2.18 -6.07 10.25
N ASP A 245 -1.46 -5.38 11.12
CA ASP A 245 -0.25 -5.89 11.78
C ASP A 245 -0.52 -7.06 12.73
N MET A 246 -1.77 -7.21 13.18
CA MET A 246 -2.24 -8.30 14.03
C MET A 246 -3.00 -9.38 13.24
N LEU A 247 -2.87 -9.40 11.92
CA LEU A 247 -3.58 -10.34 11.03
C LEU A 247 -5.11 -10.26 11.15
N ARG A 248 -5.67 -9.07 11.40
CA ARG A 248 -7.10 -8.88 11.61
C ARG A 248 -7.93 -9.53 10.51
N SER A 249 -8.93 -10.31 10.93
CA SER A 249 -9.98 -10.86 10.08
C SER A 249 -11.33 -10.24 10.39
N LYS A 250 -12.14 -10.02 9.35
CA LYS A 250 -13.57 -9.74 9.47
C LYS A 250 -14.41 -11.01 9.25
N SER A 251 -13.81 -12.18 9.51
CA SER A 251 -14.41 -13.48 9.22
C SER A 251 -14.90 -13.58 7.77
N MET A 252 -14.10 -13.08 6.83
CA MET A 252 -14.36 -13.05 5.38
C MET A 252 -15.51 -12.10 4.96
N ASP A 253 -15.98 -11.21 5.82
CA ASP A 253 -17.01 -10.24 5.46
C ASP A 253 -16.47 -9.18 4.50
N SER A 254 -16.99 -9.16 3.28
CA SER A 254 -16.60 -8.21 2.23
C SER A 254 -17.24 -6.84 2.39
N ASN A 255 -18.25 -6.69 3.27
CA ASN A 255 -19.01 -5.45 3.40
C ASN A 255 -19.53 -5.24 4.83
N SER A 256 -18.59 -5.13 5.77
CA SER A 256 -18.87 -5.19 7.20
C SER A 256 -19.39 -3.90 7.83
N TYR A 257 -19.61 -2.83 7.04
CA TYR A 257 -20.09 -1.54 7.58
C TYR A 257 -21.44 -1.67 8.30
N ASN A 258 -22.27 -2.62 7.89
CA ASN A 258 -23.60 -2.88 8.43
C ASN A 258 -23.75 -4.27 9.06
N SER A 259 -22.63 -4.94 9.37
CA SER A 259 -22.65 -6.30 9.96
C SER A 259 -22.48 -6.28 11.48
N GLY A 260 -22.39 -5.10 12.08
CA GLY A 260 -22.24 -4.93 13.52
C GLY A 260 -20.83 -5.19 14.04
N ASP A 261 -20.67 -5.04 15.36
CA ASP A 261 -19.36 -5.07 16.03
C ASP A 261 -18.71 -6.44 16.00
N TYR A 262 -19.51 -7.51 15.89
CA TYR A 262 -19.03 -8.89 15.91
C TYR A 262 -18.00 -9.15 14.81
N PHE A 263 -18.24 -8.70 13.57
CA PHE A 263 -17.32 -8.84 12.44
C PHE A 263 -16.23 -7.75 12.39
N ASN A 264 -16.42 -6.65 13.13
CA ASN A 264 -15.50 -5.52 13.12
C ASN A 264 -14.59 -5.43 14.33
N SER A 265 -14.73 -6.34 15.31
CA SER A 265 -13.93 -6.32 16.53
C SER A 265 -12.42 -6.52 16.25
N ILE A 266 -11.60 -5.89 17.08
CA ILE A 266 -10.15 -6.08 17.10
C ILE A 266 -9.76 -6.58 18.49
N ASP A 267 -9.09 -7.72 18.56
CA ASP A 267 -8.51 -8.20 19.81
C ASP A 267 -7.09 -7.65 19.98
N TRP A 268 -6.98 -6.58 20.76
CA TRP A 268 -5.72 -5.92 21.05
C TRP A 268 -4.76 -6.73 21.93
N SER A 269 -5.21 -7.86 22.48
CA SER A 269 -4.33 -8.76 23.24
C SER A 269 -3.34 -9.55 22.36
N GLY A 270 -3.64 -9.66 21.04
CA GLY A 270 -2.87 -10.49 20.11
C GLY A 270 -3.07 -11.99 20.30
N LEU A 271 -4.10 -12.43 21.04
CA LEU A 271 -4.38 -13.84 21.29
C LEU A 271 -5.27 -14.46 20.21
N LYS A 272 -6.06 -13.66 19.50
CA LYS A 272 -6.93 -14.09 18.38
C LYS A 272 -7.07 -12.94 17.38
N ASN A 273 -7.58 -13.25 16.18
CA ASN A 273 -7.70 -12.27 15.10
C ASN A 273 -9.10 -12.25 14.44
N ASN A 274 -10.10 -12.83 15.06
CA ASN A 274 -11.47 -12.94 14.56
C ASN A 274 -11.65 -13.85 13.32
N TRP A 275 -10.69 -14.73 13.00
CA TRP A 275 -10.80 -15.72 11.92
C TRP A 275 -11.83 -16.80 12.24
N ALA A 276 -12.72 -17.09 11.28
CA ALA A 276 -13.71 -18.19 11.33
C ALA A 276 -14.63 -18.16 12.57
N VAL A 277 -14.95 -16.97 13.07
CA VAL A 277 -15.91 -16.81 14.19
C VAL A 277 -17.37 -17.00 13.76
N GLY A 278 -17.65 -17.05 12.46
CA GLY A 278 -18.96 -17.28 11.86
C GLY A 278 -18.95 -16.88 10.38
N ALA A 279 -19.88 -17.42 9.60
CA ALA A 279 -20.07 -17.01 8.22
C ALA A 279 -20.64 -15.59 8.15
N PRO A 280 -20.15 -14.74 7.21
CA PRO A 280 -20.64 -13.38 7.10
C PRO A 280 -22.08 -13.31 6.60
N PRO A 281 -22.81 -12.19 6.85
CA PRO A 281 -24.16 -11.98 6.36
C PRO A 281 -24.23 -12.09 4.83
N GLN A 282 -25.19 -12.88 4.31
CA GLN A 282 -25.30 -13.14 2.87
C GLN A 282 -25.95 -12.02 2.09
N ASN A 283 -26.64 -11.09 2.74
CA ASN A 283 -27.37 -9.99 2.12
C ASN A 283 -26.49 -8.73 1.93
N THR A 284 -25.18 -8.81 2.18
CA THR A 284 -24.25 -7.69 2.06
C THR A 284 -23.07 -8.04 1.15
N GLY A 285 -22.64 -7.09 0.34
CA GLY A 285 -21.46 -7.22 -0.54
C GLY A 285 -21.48 -8.47 -1.42
N ASN A 286 -20.33 -9.11 -1.54
CA ASN A 286 -20.15 -10.35 -2.32
C ASN A 286 -20.26 -11.63 -1.45
N ASN A 287 -20.71 -11.52 -0.23
CA ASN A 287 -20.70 -12.63 0.75
C ASN A 287 -21.48 -13.85 0.27
N ALA A 288 -22.66 -13.64 -0.33
CA ALA A 288 -23.45 -14.76 -0.87
C ALA A 288 -22.73 -15.50 -1.99
N ASN A 289 -22.09 -14.79 -2.90
CA ASN A 289 -21.36 -15.38 -4.03
C ASN A 289 -20.10 -16.15 -3.58
N ASN A 290 -19.55 -15.77 -2.44
CA ASN A 290 -18.34 -16.36 -1.88
C ASN A 290 -18.63 -17.43 -0.81
N LEU A 291 -19.89 -17.60 -0.36
CA LEU A 291 -20.24 -18.41 0.82
C LEU A 291 -19.70 -19.84 0.78
N ALA A 292 -19.87 -20.55 -0.33
CA ALA A 292 -19.38 -21.93 -0.45
C ALA A 292 -17.86 -22.00 -0.32
N THR A 293 -17.14 -21.04 -0.89
CA THR A 293 -15.68 -20.95 -0.74
C THR A 293 -15.28 -20.62 0.69
N ILE A 294 -15.99 -19.69 1.35
CA ILE A 294 -15.76 -19.32 2.76
C ILE A 294 -15.92 -20.53 3.67
N GLN A 295 -17.03 -21.27 3.52
CA GLN A 295 -17.28 -22.49 4.30
C GLN A 295 -16.20 -23.56 4.07
N GLY A 296 -15.75 -23.72 2.81
CA GLY A 296 -14.65 -24.63 2.47
C GLY A 296 -13.34 -24.21 3.13
N LEU A 297 -13.03 -22.91 3.19
CA LEU A 297 -11.84 -22.38 3.84
C LEU A 297 -11.90 -22.52 5.36
N PHE A 298 -13.06 -22.35 5.99
CA PHE A 298 -13.23 -22.58 7.43
C PHE A 298 -13.07 -24.05 7.81
N THR A 299 -13.42 -24.96 6.91
CA THR A 299 -13.33 -26.42 7.14
C THR A 299 -11.95 -26.99 6.84
N ASN A 300 -11.35 -26.57 5.72
CA ASN A 300 -10.16 -27.19 5.15
C ASN A 300 -8.91 -26.27 5.15
N GLY A 301 -9.09 -24.99 5.51
CA GLY A 301 -8.02 -23.98 5.54
C GLY A 301 -7.24 -23.98 6.86
N LEU A 302 -6.91 -22.78 7.34
CA LEU A 302 -6.22 -22.64 8.62
C LEU A 302 -7.09 -23.14 9.77
N ALA A 303 -6.53 -24.03 10.58
CA ALA A 303 -7.19 -24.62 11.75
C ALA A 303 -7.32 -23.58 12.88
N GLY A 304 -8.37 -22.74 12.80
CA GLY A 304 -8.79 -21.85 13.87
C GLY A 304 -7.68 -21.03 14.56
N THR A 305 -7.97 -20.53 15.74
CA THR A 305 -7.07 -19.70 16.56
C THR A 305 -5.74 -20.35 16.91
N SER A 306 -5.70 -21.67 17.09
CA SER A 306 -4.48 -22.38 17.53
C SER A 306 -3.31 -22.29 16.53
N SER A 307 -3.60 -22.15 15.23
CA SER A 307 -2.56 -21.98 14.20
C SER A 307 -2.18 -20.54 13.98
N ILE A 308 -3.05 -19.58 14.32
CA ILE A 308 -2.87 -18.16 14.04
C ILE A 308 -2.23 -17.44 15.22
N THR A 309 -2.65 -17.72 16.45
CA THR A 309 -2.13 -17.06 17.66
C THR A 309 -0.58 -17.00 17.72
N PRO A 310 0.18 -18.07 17.40
CA PRO A 310 1.63 -18.02 17.48
C PRO A 310 2.30 -17.03 16.54
N VAL A 311 1.61 -16.58 15.48
CA VAL A 311 2.18 -15.70 14.45
C VAL A 311 1.69 -14.26 14.54
N ILE A 312 0.70 -13.93 15.37
CA ILE A 312 0.18 -12.56 15.51
C ILE A 312 1.26 -11.61 16.02
N ILE A 313 1.79 -11.85 17.21
CA ILE A 313 2.79 -10.96 17.82
C ILE A 313 4.07 -10.87 16.97
N PRO A 314 4.64 -11.96 16.42
CA PRO A 314 5.75 -11.86 15.49
C PRO A 314 5.46 -10.98 14.26
N THR A 315 4.24 -11.00 13.73
CA THR A 315 3.82 -10.12 12.62
C THR A 315 3.84 -8.65 13.03
N THR A 316 3.26 -8.32 14.18
CA THR A 316 3.26 -6.96 14.74
C THR A 316 4.68 -6.44 14.96
N LEU A 317 5.56 -7.25 15.53
CA LEU A 317 6.95 -6.87 15.78
C LEU A 317 7.73 -6.62 14.48
N ALA A 318 7.57 -7.49 13.47
CA ALA A 318 8.19 -7.30 12.17
C ALA A 318 7.67 -6.03 11.47
N PHE A 319 6.38 -5.74 11.56
CA PHE A 319 5.79 -4.50 11.05
C PHE A 319 6.36 -3.26 11.74
N GLN A 320 6.48 -3.29 13.07
CA GLN A 320 7.06 -2.18 13.84
C GLN A 320 8.50 -1.87 13.43
N ASP A 321 9.28 -2.88 13.04
CA ASP A 321 10.64 -2.65 12.54
C ASP A 321 10.63 -1.82 11.26
N PHE A 322 9.68 -2.02 10.33
CA PHE A 322 9.54 -1.17 9.13
C PHE A 322 9.13 0.26 9.47
N LEU A 323 8.27 0.46 10.45
CA LEU A 323 7.91 1.81 10.92
C LEU A 323 9.14 2.53 11.54
N ARG A 324 9.94 1.81 12.31
CA ARG A 324 11.19 2.33 12.88
C ARG A 324 12.21 2.66 11.78
N ILE A 325 12.37 1.79 10.76
CA ILE A 325 13.23 2.04 9.60
C ILE A 325 12.77 3.28 8.85
N ARG A 326 11.47 3.43 8.57
CA ARG A 326 10.94 4.64 7.93
C ARG A 326 11.20 5.91 8.75
N LYS A 327 11.14 5.81 10.09
CA LYS A 327 11.44 6.93 10.99
C LYS A 327 12.94 7.24 11.05
N ASP A 328 13.78 6.24 10.92
CA ASP A 328 15.23 6.29 11.09
C ASP A 328 15.94 7.18 10.06
N THR A 329 15.38 7.31 8.86
CA THR A 329 15.88 8.17 7.78
C THR A 329 14.75 8.83 7.01
N THR A 330 15.02 10.02 6.46
CA THR A 330 14.08 10.74 5.59
C THR A 330 14.13 10.26 4.14
N MET A 331 15.04 9.35 3.76
CA MET A 331 15.14 8.81 2.41
C MET A 331 13.87 8.05 1.96
N PHE A 332 13.08 7.51 2.88
CA PHE A 332 11.75 6.94 2.60
C PHE A 332 10.62 7.98 2.59
N ARG A 333 10.93 9.27 2.75
CA ARG A 333 9.96 10.37 2.89
C ARG A 333 10.38 11.58 2.08
N LEU A 334 10.85 11.36 0.84
CA LEU A 334 11.22 12.41 -0.08
C LEU A 334 9.98 13.26 -0.42
N ARG A 335 10.14 14.58 -0.45
CA ARG A 335 9.01 15.51 -0.47
C ARG A 335 8.63 16.02 -1.86
N THR A 336 9.47 15.78 -2.87
CA THR A 336 9.25 16.31 -4.21
C THR A 336 9.41 15.23 -5.27
N ALA A 337 8.71 15.40 -6.40
CA ALA A 337 8.86 14.53 -7.55
C ALA A 337 10.31 14.52 -8.08
N ALA A 338 10.97 15.68 -8.09
CA ALA A 338 12.37 15.80 -8.53
C ALA A 338 13.31 14.93 -7.67
N ALA A 339 13.19 15.01 -6.35
CA ALA A 339 13.97 14.18 -5.44
C ALA A 339 13.72 12.69 -5.67
N ILE A 340 12.45 12.27 -5.81
CA ILE A 340 12.13 10.86 -6.05
C ILE A 340 12.69 10.41 -7.40
N ASN A 341 12.47 11.18 -8.47
CA ASN A 341 12.95 10.85 -9.82
C ASN A 341 14.48 10.75 -9.91
N GLY A 342 15.21 11.53 -9.10
CA GLY A 342 16.66 11.51 -9.08
C GLY A 342 17.29 10.52 -8.09
N CYS A 343 16.54 10.08 -7.07
CA CYS A 343 17.12 9.30 -5.98
C CYS A 343 16.61 7.86 -5.91
N VAL A 344 15.40 7.58 -6.40
CA VAL A 344 14.81 6.24 -6.36
C VAL A 344 14.98 5.54 -7.71
N SER A 345 15.32 4.26 -7.68
CA SER A 345 15.41 3.42 -8.88
C SER A 345 15.03 1.97 -8.56
N PHE A 346 14.74 1.21 -9.61
CA PHE A 346 14.44 -0.22 -9.53
C PHE A 346 15.41 -1.00 -10.39
N PRO A 347 16.55 -1.46 -9.82
CA PRO A 347 17.60 -2.18 -10.57
C PRO A 347 17.15 -3.48 -11.23
N ASP A 348 16.02 -4.05 -10.79
CA ASP A 348 15.43 -5.27 -11.36
C ASP A 348 14.69 -5.04 -12.68
N GLN A 349 14.47 -3.79 -13.10
CA GLN A 349 13.82 -3.50 -14.38
C GLN A 349 14.63 -4.05 -15.56
N GLY A 350 14.00 -4.88 -16.40
CA GLY A 350 14.65 -5.62 -17.49
C GLY A 350 15.29 -6.96 -17.07
N ALA A 351 15.41 -7.23 -15.75
CA ALA A 351 15.91 -8.48 -15.20
C ALA A 351 15.02 -9.04 -14.08
N GLN A 352 13.71 -8.80 -14.20
CA GLN A 352 12.72 -9.13 -13.18
C GLN A 352 12.72 -10.63 -12.85
N LYS A 353 12.51 -10.91 -11.57
CA LYS A 353 12.32 -12.27 -11.04
C LYS A 353 10.91 -12.40 -10.46
N PRO A 354 10.26 -13.57 -10.62
CA PRO A 354 8.93 -13.77 -10.07
C PRO A 354 8.88 -13.58 -8.55
N GLY A 355 8.06 -12.62 -8.10
CA GLY A 355 7.86 -12.33 -6.68
C GLY A 355 9.00 -11.55 -6.01
N LEU A 356 9.92 -10.96 -6.77
CA LEU A 356 10.99 -10.11 -6.24
C LEU A 356 10.91 -8.70 -6.86
N ILE A 357 10.95 -7.67 -6.01
CA ILE A 357 11.15 -6.27 -6.40
C ILE A 357 12.39 -5.77 -5.66
N VAL A 358 13.27 -5.07 -6.38
CA VAL A 358 14.49 -4.46 -5.82
C VAL A 358 14.38 -2.94 -5.98
N MET A 359 14.29 -2.22 -4.87
CA MET A 359 14.29 -0.76 -4.84
C MET A 359 15.63 -0.26 -4.31
N SER A 360 16.23 0.71 -4.99
CA SER A 360 17.44 1.40 -4.53
C SER A 360 17.14 2.88 -4.33
N ILE A 361 17.61 3.45 -3.22
CA ILE A 361 17.52 4.88 -2.93
C ILE A 361 18.95 5.39 -2.76
N SER A 362 19.40 6.28 -3.65
CA SER A 362 20.71 6.93 -3.55
C SER A 362 20.65 8.07 -2.52
N GLY A 363 21.73 8.28 -1.77
CA GLY A 363 21.88 9.46 -0.90
C GLY A 363 22.12 10.77 -1.66
N THR A 364 22.40 10.67 -2.96
CA THR A 364 22.62 11.81 -3.85
C THR A 364 21.84 11.60 -5.15
N SER A 365 21.15 12.63 -5.59
CA SER A 365 20.35 12.62 -6.82
C SER A 365 21.26 12.45 -8.05
N THR A 366 20.85 11.57 -8.96
CA THR A 366 21.53 11.35 -10.24
C THR A 366 21.24 12.46 -11.26
N LEU A 367 20.26 13.34 -10.99
CA LEU A 367 19.86 14.40 -11.91
C LEU A 367 20.63 15.72 -11.69
N ASP A 368 20.84 16.08 -10.42
CA ASP A 368 21.35 17.41 -10.04
C ASP A 368 22.35 17.38 -8.86
N ALA A 369 22.78 16.20 -8.45
CA ALA A 369 23.70 15.95 -7.33
C ALA A 369 23.22 16.50 -5.96
N THR A 370 21.94 16.81 -5.81
CA THR A 370 21.37 17.22 -4.51
C THR A 370 21.28 16.03 -3.55
N VAL A 371 21.28 16.32 -2.24
CA VAL A 371 21.15 15.29 -1.18
C VAL A 371 19.72 14.73 -1.14
N CYS A 372 19.61 13.41 -1.15
CA CYS A 372 18.35 12.68 -1.13
C CYS A 372 17.91 12.39 0.31
N GLY A 373 17.12 13.28 0.88
CA GLY A 373 16.67 13.15 2.25
C GLY A 373 17.73 13.64 3.24
N ASP A 374 18.12 12.78 4.19
CA ASP A 374 19.22 13.07 5.12
C ASP A 374 20.54 12.39 4.68
N THR A 375 21.60 12.65 5.43
CA THR A 375 22.95 12.15 5.15
C THR A 375 23.31 10.92 5.98
N LYS A 376 22.33 10.27 6.61
CA LYS A 376 22.59 9.14 7.49
C LYS A 376 23.18 7.94 6.76
N TYR A 377 22.68 7.67 5.56
CA TYR A 377 23.14 6.60 4.71
C TYR A 377 23.54 7.14 3.32
N LYS A 378 24.60 6.58 2.74
CA LYS A 378 24.98 6.88 1.35
C LYS A 378 23.99 6.29 0.35
N SER A 379 23.44 5.14 0.69
CA SER A 379 22.40 4.49 -0.12
C SER A 379 21.63 3.44 0.68
N ILE A 380 20.44 3.10 0.19
CA ILE A 380 19.59 2.04 0.73
C ILE A 380 19.19 1.12 -0.42
N VAL A 381 19.23 -0.19 -0.19
CA VAL A 381 18.67 -1.20 -1.10
C VAL A 381 17.65 -2.02 -0.35
N VAL A 382 16.43 -2.10 -0.89
CA VAL A 382 15.34 -2.91 -0.33
C VAL A 382 15.00 -4.03 -1.30
N LEU A 383 15.00 -5.26 -0.80
CA LEU A 383 14.50 -6.42 -1.53
C LEU A 383 13.17 -6.85 -0.93
N PHE A 384 12.09 -6.72 -1.70
CA PHE A 384 10.78 -7.23 -1.36
C PHE A 384 10.61 -8.60 -2.01
N ASN A 385 10.84 -9.66 -1.25
CA ASN A 385 10.72 -11.03 -1.72
C ASN A 385 9.42 -11.67 -1.23
N ALA A 386 8.41 -11.69 -2.05
CA ALA A 386 7.15 -12.40 -1.79
C ALA A 386 7.24 -13.90 -2.14
N ASN A 387 8.27 -14.32 -2.90
CA ASN A 387 8.44 -15.71 -3.32
C ASN A 387 8.69 -16.63 -2.12
N LYS A 388 8.27 -17.89 -2.24
CA LYS A 388 8.42 -18.94 -1.22
C LYS A 388 9.83 -19.54 -1.12
N ILE A 389 10.77 -19.05 -1.92
CA ILE A 389 12.19 -19.44 -1.87
C ILE A 389 13.06 -18.20 -1.64
N THR A 390 14.27 -18.44 -1.14
CA THR A 390 15.31 -17.41 -1.09
C THR A 390 15.59 -16.88 -2.50
N GLN A 391 15.67 -15.57 -2.64
CA GLN A 391 16.03 -14.90 -3.88
C GLN A 391 17.34 -14.16 -3.75
N THR A 392 18.08 -14.09 -4.84
CA THR A 392 19.30 -13.27 -4.94
C THR A 392 19.15 -12.26 -6.07
N PHE A 393 19.78 -11.11 -5.92
CA PHE A 393 19.87 -10.12 -7.01
C PHE A 393 21.23 -9.40 -6.97
N THR A 394 21.85 -9.24 -8.14
CA THR A 394 23.09 -8.47 -8.28
C THR A 394 22.76 -7.05 -8.68
N VAL A 395 23.13 -6.07 -7.86
CA VAL A 395 22.98 -4.66 -8.19
C VAL A 395 24.33 -4.12 -8.70
N PRO A 396 24.47 -3.78 -9.99
CA PRO A 396 25.78 -3.44 -10.58
C PRO A 396 26.53 -2.34 -9.83
N GLY A 397 25.83 -1.30 -9.38
CA GLY A 397 26.43 -0.18 -8.62
C GLY A 397 26.99 -0.54 -7.24
N TYR A 398 26.81 -1.81 -6.80
CA TYR A 398 27.29 -2.30 -5.51
C TYR A 398 28.42 -3.34 -5.64
N ILE A 399 28.83 -3.67 -6.85
CA ILE A 399 29.98 -4.58 -7.08
C ILE A 399 31.25 -3.93 -6.51
N GLY A 400 31.95 -4.67 -5.67
CA GLY A 400 33.16 -4.19 -4.99
C GLY A 400 32.95 -3.37 -3.71
N LYS A 401 31.70 -3.04 -3.34
CA LYS A 401 31.42 -2.40 -2.06
C LYS A 401 31.55 -3.40 -0.90
N THR A 402 32.06 -2.92 0.24
CA THR A 402 32.28 -3.71 1.45
C THR A 402 31.56 -3.15 2.67
N THR A 403 30.95 -1.96 2.53
CA THR A 403 30.31 -1.21 3.64
C THR A 403 28.79 -1.40 3.71
N VAL A 404 28.25 -2.29 2.87
CA VAL A 404 26.80 -2.55 2.83
C VAL A 404 26.45 -3.63 3.86
N VAL A 405 25.48 -3.31 4.73
CA VAL A 405 25.04 -4.21 5.80
C VAL A 405 23.51 -4.28 5.85
N LEU A 406 22.95 -5.35 6.42
CA LEU A 406 21.54 -5.40 6.79
C LEU A 406 21.25 -4.25 7.76
N HIS A 407 20.12 -3.56 7.57
CA HIS A 407 19.74 -2.41 8.39
C HIS A 407 19.83 -2.74 9.88
N PRO A 408 20.48 -1.93 10.73
CA PRO A 408 20.72 -2.25 12.14
C PRO A 408 19.45 -2.63 12.92
N LEU A 409 18.30 -2.00 12.60
CA LEU A 409 17.02 -2.33 13.22
C LEU A 409 16.51 -3.73 12.87
N GLN A 410 16.76 -4.23 11.65
CA GLN A 410 16.45 -5.62 11.30
C GLN A 410 17.48 -6.61 11.88
N ALA A 411 18.76 -6.25 11.87
CA ALA A 411 19.81 -7.09 12.44
C ALA A 411 19.64 -7.32 13.95
N ALA A 412 19.18 -6.28 14.68
CA ALA A 412 18.86 -6.35 16.11
C ALA A 412 17.41 -6.76 16.40
N GLY A 413 16.51 -6.73 15.40
CA GLY A 413 15.06 -6.95 15.54
C GLY A 413 14.68 -8.37 15.96
N ASN A 414 13.38 -8.62 16.04
CA ASN A 414 12.84 -9.91 16.48
C ASN A 414 12.63 -10.93 15.34
N ASP A 415 12.58 -10.48 14.08
CA ASP A 415 12.43 -11.38 12.94
C ASP A 415 13.73 -12.14 12.66
N THR A 416 13.81 -13.39 13.12
CA THR A 416 14.98 -14.25 12.93
C THR A 416 15.20 -14.63 11.48
N VAL A 417 14.16 -14.61 10.63
CA VAL A 417 14.26 -15.00 9.22
C VAL A 417 14.99 -13.90 8.42
N VAL A 418 14.68 -12.63 8.65
CA VAL A 418 15.35 -11.53 7.95
C VAL A 418 16.83 -11.45 8.29
N LYS A 419 17.26 -11.90 9.46
CA LYS A 419 18.68 -12.00 9.83
C LYS A 419 19.50 -12.94 8.94
N GLY A 420 18.84 -13.84 8.20
CA GLY A 420 19.44 -14.66 7.18
C GLY A 420 19.71 -13.94 5.85
N ALA A 421 19.27 -12.68 5.70
CA ALA A 421 19.60 -11.88 4.53
C ALA A 421 21.09 -11.48 4.54
N SER A 422 21.71 -11.46 3.36
CA SER A 422 23.13 -11.20 3.25
C SER A 422 23.48 -10.38 2.02
N PHE A 423 24.65 -9.73 2.08
CA PHE A 423 25.26 -9.03 0.97
C PHE A 423 26.71 -9.49 0.82
N ALA A 424 27.11 -9.82 -0.40
CA ALA A 424 28.48 -10.15 -0.74
C ALA A 424 28.79 -9.78 -2.20
N ALA A 425 29.85 -9.02 -2.44
CA ALA A 425 30.40 -8.71 -3.77
C ALA A 425 29.34 -8.19 -4.77
N GLY A 426 28.40 -7.37 -4.33
CA GLY A 426 27.33 -6.81 -5.18
C GLY A 426 26.06 -7.68 -5.26
N VAL A 427 26.09 -8.89 -4.68
CA VAL A 427 24.94 -9.80 -4.65
C VAL A 427 24.22 -9.67 -3.32
N PHE A 428 22.95 -9.33 -3.38
CA PHE A 428 22.03 -9.34 -2.25
C PHE A 428 21.29 -10.66 -2.22
N SER A 429 21.12 -11.24 -1.04
CA SER A 429 20.32 -12.44 -0.81
C SER A 429 19.23 -12.13 0.21
N VAL A 430 17.99 -12.52 -0.08
CA VAL A 430 16.86 -12.32 0.80
C VAL A 430 16.07 -13.62 0.98
N PRO A 431 15.79 -14.05 2.22
CA PRO A 431 15.01 -15.27 2.50
C PRO A 431 13.61 -15.23 1.89
N ALA A 432 12.96 -16.40 1.83
CA ALA A 432 11.58 -16.55 1.39
C ALA A 432 10.62 -15.64 2.16
N ARG A 433 9.62 -15.06 1.48
CA ARG A 433 8.56 -14.21 2.06
C ARG A 433 9.10 -13.20 3.06
N THR A 434 10.13 -12.44 2.64
CA THR A 434 10.86 -11.50 3.50
C THR A 434 11.17 -10.21 2.77
N THR A 435 11.04 -9.08 3.46
CA THR A 435 11.58 -7.80 3.03
C THR A 435 12.84 -7.50 3.81
N ALA A 436 13.97 -7.36 3.11
CA ALA A 436 15.25 -7.00 3.70
C ALA A 436 15.69 -5.61 3.24
N VAL A 437 16.10 -4.79 4.19
CA VAL A 437 16.62 -3.44 3.96
C VAL A 437 18.11 -3.45 4.22
N PHE A 438 18.90 -3.08 3.22
CA PHE A 438 20.35 -2.92 3.33
C PHE A 438 20.70 -1.45 3.27
N VAL A 439 21.70 -1.06 4.05
CA VAL A 439 22.22 0.32 4.09
C VAL A 439 23.71 0.33 3.81
N GLU A 440 24.15 1.36 3.12
CA GLU A 440 25.55 1.72 2.93
C GLU A 440 25.86 2.94 3.81
N ASN A 441 26.83 2.79 4.72
CA ASN A 441 27.30 3.85 5.61
C ASN A 441 28.35 4.75 4.95
#